data_57587864fb6cdb41e8e59a84d68f23c4
#
_entry.id   57587864fb6cdb41e8e59a84d68f23c4
#
_cell.length_a   1.000
_cell.length_b   1.000
_cell.length_c   1.000
_cell.angle_alpha   90.00
_cell.angle_beta   90.00
_cell.angle_gamma   90.00
#
_symmetry.space_group_name_H-M   'P 1'
#
loop_
_entity.id
_entity.type
_entity.pdbx_description
1 polymer ?
#
loop_
_entity_poly.entity_id
_entity_poly.type
_entity_poly.pdbx_seq_one_letter_code
_entity_poly.pdbx_strand_id
1 'polypeptide(L)'
;MKKICVVTGTRAEYGLLRPLLYRIKEDAESELHLVVTGMHLSPEFGLTYREIEQDGFTEYERNEMLLSSDTKNGTAKSAGVGMVGFSDIYARIRPDMVVILGDRYEIFAAAAAAMLHTIPIAHIHGGEVTRGAVDEAIRHAITKMSTLHFTATERYRQRVIQMGEQPDHVHCVGALGIENIRTQQLFDRETMEESIGFSLDRPFVLVTFHPA
;
A
#
# COMPACT_ATOMS: atom_id res chain seq x y z
N MET A 1 -0.24 24.27 2.12
CA MET A 1 -0.23 22.84 2.48
C MET A 1 -0.10 22.04 1.21
N LYS A 2 0.69 20.97 1.22
CA LYS A 2 0.83 20.03 0.11
C LYS A 2 -0.21 18.93 0.22
N LYS A 3 -0.97 18.69 -0.83
CA LYS A 3 -1.98 17.63 -0.87
C LYS A 3 -1.31 16.29 -1.17
N ILE A 4 -1.24 15.43 -0.16
CA ILE A 4 -0.65 14.09 -0.27
C ILE A 4 -1.77 13.07 -0.35
N CYS A 5 -1.92 12.43 -1.51
CA CYS A 5 -2.90 11.38 -1.71
C CYS A 5 -2.26 10.02 -1.44
N VAL A 6 -2.78 9.27 -0.48
CA VAL A 6 -2.32 7.91 -0.16
C VAL A 6 -3.38 6.91 -0.60
N VAL A 7 -2.97 5.87 -1.34
CA VAL A 7 -3.87 4.83 -1.85
C VAL A 7 -3.63 3.53 -1.09
N THR A 8 -4.72 2.86 -0.68
CA THR A 8 -4.67 1.53 -0.07
C THR A 8 -5.77 0.62 -0.62
N GLY A 9 -5.40 -0.57 -1.03
CA GLY A 9 -6.30 -1.57 -1.63
C GLY A 9 -6.60 -2.77 -0.74
N THR A 10 -5.76 -3.03 0.27
CA THR A 10 -5.88 -4.19 1.15
C THR A 10 -5.53 -3.88 2.60
N ARG A 11 -6.05 -4.71 3.51
CA ARG A 11 -5.73 -4.64 4.94
C ARG A 11 -4.21 -4.71 5.21
N ALA A 12 -3.50 -5.57 4.46
CA ALA A 12 -2.06 -5.74 4.62
C ALA A 12 -1.29 -4.46 4.26
N GLU A 13 -1.67 -3.79 3.16
CA GLU A 13 -1.09 -2.50 2.77
C GLU A 13 -1.41 -1.41 3.79
N TYR A 14 -2.68 -1.31 4.19
CA TYR A 14 -3.12 -0.32 5.18
C TYR A 14 -2.35 -0.45 6.49
N GLY A 15 -2.20 -1.67 7.01
CA GLY A 15 -1.45 -1.92 8.23
C GLY A 15 0.00 -1.42 8.18
N LEU A 16 0.64 -1.52 7.00
CA LEU A 16 1.98 -0.98 6.77
C LEU A 16 2.00 0.54 6.60
N LEU A 17 0.99 1.11 5.95
CA LEU A 17 0.88 2.55 5.68
C LEU A 17 0.39 3.34 6.91
N ARG A 18 -0.26 2.72 7.87
CA ARG A 18 -0.90 3.39 9.00
C ARG A 18 0.00 4.38 9.75
N PRO A 19 1.25 4.07 10.11
CA PRO A 19 2.13 5.06 10.74
C PRO A 19 2.41 6.27 9.87
N LEU A 20 2.59 6.06 8.55
CA LEU A 20 2.79 7.14 7.60
C LEU A 20 1.56 8.03 7.49
N LEU A 21 0.35 7.46 7.48
CA LEU A 21 -0.91 8.20 7.46
C LEU A 21 -1.04 9.14 8.66
N TYR A 22 -0.70 8.67 9.88
CA TYR A 22 -0.69 9.52 11.06
C TYR A 22 0.34 10.65 10.93
N ARG A 23 1.54 10.37 10.46
CA ARG A 23 2.59 11.38 10.26
C ARG A 23 2.16 12.46 9.28
N ILE A 24 1.54 12.10 8.16
CA ILE A 24 1.03 13.06 7.18
C ILE A 24 -0.13 13.87 7.77
N LYS A 25 -1.02 13.23 8.54
CA LYS A 25 -2.18 13.89 9.18
C LYS A 25 -1.75 14.90 10.24
N GLU A 26 -0.65 14.63 10.95
CA GLU A 26 -0.11 15.49 12.01
C GLU A 26 0.79 16.62 11.47
N ASP A 27 1.24 16.52 10.22
CA ASP A 27 2.13 17.50 9.62
C ASP A 27 1.36 18.77 9.19
N ALA A 28 1.73 19.92 9.75
CA ALA A 28 1.06 21.19 9.47
C ALA A 28 1.25 21.70 8.03
N GLU A 29 2.23 21.18 7.28
CA GLU A 29 2.48 21.57 5.89
C GLU A 29 1.79 20.65 4.88
N SER A 30 1.24 19.52 5.33
CA SER A 30 0.59 18.50 4.51
C SER A 30 -0.91 18.43 4.75
N GLU A 31 -1.65 18.05 3.71
CA GLU A 31 -3.08 17.73 3.73
C GLU A 31 -3.24 16.29 3.25
N LEU A 32 -3.67 15.39 4.13
CA LEU A 32 -3.88 13.98 3.80
C LEU A 32 -5.19 13.80 3.02
N HIS A 33 -5.09 13.17 1.86
CA HIS A 33 -6.21 12.63 1.09
C HIS A 33 -6.05 11.12 1.00
N LEU A 34 -6.90 10.37 1.69
CA LEU A 34 -6.86 8.91 1.67
C LEU A 34 -7.83 8.39 0.59
N VAL A 35 -7.36 7.45 -0.24
CA VAL A 35 -8.19 6.72 -1.20
C VAL A 35 -8.21 5.25 -0.84
N VAL A 36 -9.40 4.75 -0.55
CA VAL A 36 -9.66 3.37 -0.19
C VAL A 36 -10.27 2.64 -1.38
N THR A 37 -9.70 1.50 -1.75
CA THR A 37 -10.11 0.75 -2.95
C THR A 37 -10.03 -0.76 -2.75
N GLY A 38 -10.29 -1.52 -3.78
CA GLY A 38 -10.04 -2.96 -3.85
C GLY A 38 -10.74 -3.76 -2.76
N MET A 39 -9.98 -4.64 -2.14
CA MET A 39 -10.49 -5.55 -1.11
C MET A 39 -11.10 -4.85 0.11
N HIS A 40 -10.67 -3.63 0.42
CA HIS A 40 -11.23 -2.86 1.53
C HIS A 40 -12.73 -2.65 1.43
N LEU A 41 -13.25 -2.50 0.20
CA LEU A 41 -14.64 -2.17 -0.08
C LEU A 41 -15.50 -3.40 -0.39
N SER A 42 -14.90 -4.60 -0.43
CA SER A 42 -15.61 -5.83 -0.76
C SER A 42 -16.11 -6.58 0.49
N PRO A 43 -17.39 -6.98 0.52
CA PRO A 43 -17.93 -7.84 1.56
C PRO A 43 -17.22 -9.20 1.66
N GLU A 44 -16.75 -9.74 0.54
CA GLU A 44 -16.01 -11.02 0.48
C GLU A 44 -14.72 -10.97 1.31
N PHE A 45 -14.11 -9.79 1.43
CA PHE A 45 -12.88 -9.56 2.19
C PHE A 45 -13.12 -8.88 3.54
N GLY A 46 -14.40 -8.85 4.02
CA GLY A 46 -14.76 -8.41 5.37
C GLY A 46 -14.90 -6.90 5.53
N LEU A 47 -14.99 -6.12 4.44
CA LEU A 47 -15.17 -4.66 4.49
C LEU A 47 -14.15 -3.98 5.42
N THR A 48 -12.87 -4.26 5.19
CA THR A 48 -11.77 -3.82 6.06
C THR A 48 -11.54 -2.31 6.09
N TYR A 49 -12.28 -1.51 5.31
CA TYR A 49 -12.34 -0.05 5.48
C TYR A 49 -12.81 0.36 6.88
N ARG A 50 -13.56 -0.51 7.58
CA ARG A 50 -14.00 -0.26 8.97
C ARG A 50 -12.85 -0.16 9.96
N GLU A 51 -11.75 -0.88 9.72
CA GLU A 51 -10.52 -0.75 10.51
C GLU A 51 -9.90 0.65 10.32
N ILE A 52 -9.97 1.19 9.09
CA ILE A 52 -9.52 2.54 8.75
C ILE A 52 -10.33 3.59 9.53
N GLU A 53 -11.65 3.41 9.59
CA GLU A 53 -12.55 4.29 10.35
C GLU A 53 -12.32 4.20 11.87
N GLN A 54 -12.07 3.00 12.40
CA GLN A 54 -11.73 2.78 13.82
C GLN A 54 -10.41 3.46 14.22
N ASP A 55 -9.46 3.54 13.30
CA ASP A 55 -8.20 4.26 13.50
C ASP A 55 -8.35 5.80 13.34
N GLY A 56 -9.57 6.30 13.13
CA GLY A 56 -9.88 7.73 13.08
C GLY A 56 -9.67 8.39 11.71
N PHE A 57 -9.55 7.60 10.64
CA PHE A 57 -9.54 8.10 9.26
C PHE A 57 -10.96 7.96 8.67
N THR A 58 -11.84 8.91 8.99
CA THR A 58 -13.26 8.89 8.59
C THR A 58 -13.53 9.63 7.28
N GLU A 59 -12.60 10.48 6.86
CA GLU A 59 -12.68 11.21 5.60
C GLU A 59 -11.76 10.57 4.56
N TYR A 60 -12.35 9.91 3.58
CA TYR A 60 -11.61 9.25 2.49
C TYR A 60 -12.48 9.10 1.25
N GLU A 61 -11.81 9.02 0.10
CA GLU A 61 -12.44 8.70 -1.18
C GLU A 61 -12.58 7.18 -1.35
N ARG A 62 -13.66 6.73 -1.95
CA ARG A 62 -13.89 5.32 -2.29
C ARG A 62 -13.77 5.13 -3.79
N ASN A 63 -12.96 4.16 -4.20
CA ASN A 63 -12.87 3.71 -5.57
C ASN A 63 -13.27 2.23 -5.67
N GLU A 64 -14.55 1.97 -5.91
CA GLU A 64 -15.07 0.62 -6.11
C GLU A 64 -14.65 0.11 -7.49
N MET A 65 -13.79 -0.91 -7.53
CA MET A 65 -13.23 -1.41 -8.77
C MET A 65 -13.35 -2.94 -8.93
N LEU A 66 -13.58 -3.67 -7.83
CA LEU A 66 -13.59 -5.13 -7.90
C LEU A 66 -14.81 -5.65 -8.64
N LEU A 67 -14.56 -6.45 -9.66
CA LEU A 67 -15.57 -7.33 -10.25
C LEU A 67 -15.56 -8.66 -9.48
N SER A 68 -16.72 -9.25 -9.24
CA SER A 68 -16.85 -10.56 -8.61
C SER A 68 -16.38 -11.67 -9.56
N SER A 69 -15.06 -11.76 -9.80
CA SER A 69 -14.46 -12.69 -10.75
C SER A 69 -12.96 -12.88 -10.49
N ASP A 70 -12.55 -14.14 -10.27
CA ASP A 70 -11.13 -14.52 -10.06
C ASP A 70 -10.39 -14.79 -11.37
N THR A 71 -11.03 -14.59 -12.53
CA THR A 71 -10.39 -14.83 -13.80
C THR A 71 -9.41 -13.71 -14.15
N LYS A 72 -8.36 -14.05 -14.93
CA LYS A 72 -7.42 -13.06 -15.48
C LYS A 72 -8.13 -11.92 -16.21
N ASN A 73 -9.23 -12.24 -16.91
CA ASN A 73 -10.07 -11.25 -17.60
C ASN A 73 -10.81 -10.34 -16.60
N GLY A 74 -11.33 -10.90 -15.50
CA GLY A 74 -11.96 -10.17 -14.42
C GLY A 74 -10.98 -9.20 -13.75
N THR A 75 -9.78 -9.65 -13.41
CA THR A 75 -8.70 -8.84 -12.83
C THR A 75 -8.32 -7.68 -13.75
N ALA A 76 -8.12 -7.95 -15.05
CA ALA A 76 -7.78 -6.91 -16.02
C ALA A 76 -8.90 -5.86 -16.17
N LYS A 77 -10.16 -6.28 -16.17
CA LYS A 77 -11.31 -5.38 -16.19
C LYS A 77 -11.41 -4.55 -14.91
N SER A 78 -11.21 -5.17 -13.74
CA SER A 78 -11.17 -4.49 -12.45
C SER A 78 -10.11 -3.39 -12.45
N ALA A 79 -8.90 -3.66 -12.95
CA ALA A 79 -7.87 -2.65 -13.10
C ALA A 79 -8.31 -1.49 -14.00
N GLY A 80 -8.98 -1.78 -15.13
CA GLY A 80 -9.53 -0.75 -16.02
C GLY A 80 -10.60 0.12 -15.34
N VAL A 81 -11.55 -0.49 -14.63
CA VAL A 81 -12.55 0.23 -13.83
C VAL A 81 -11.89 1.09 -12.77
N GLY A 82 -10.90 0.53 -12.06
CA GLY A 82 -10.12 1.25 -11.06
C GLY A 82 -9.44 2.49 -11.63
N MET A 83 -8.83 2.37 -12.81
CA MET A 83 -8.16 3.49 -13.47
C MET A 83 -9.12 4.62 -13.81
N VAL A 84 -10.36 4.33 -14.26
CA VAL A 84 -11.40 5.35 -14.50
C VAL A 84 -11.74 6.07 -13.19
N GLY A 85 -12.02 5.32 -12.11
CA GLY A 85 -12.36 5.91 -10.81
C GLY A 85 -11.22 6.75 -10.21
N PHE A 86 -9.97 6.29 -10.32
CA PHE A 86 -8.81 7.10 -9.89
C PHE A 86 -8.67 8.39 -10.69
N SER A 87 -8.93 8.35 -12.00
CA SER A 87 -8.90 9.56 -12.84
C SER A 87 -9.88 10.61 -12.34
N ASP A 88 -11.13 10.23 -12.03
CA ASP A 88 -12.14 11.13 -11.50
C ASP A 88 -11.76 11.70 -10.11
N ILE A 89 -11.20 10.85 -9.24
CA ILE A 89 -10.73 11.25 -7.92
C ILE A 89 -9.58 12.25 -8.04
N TYR A 90 -8.58 11.99 -8.87
CA TYR A 90 -7.42 12.87 -9.05
C TYR A 90 -7.82 14.20 -9.69
N ALA A 91 -8.74 14.20 -10.63
CA ALA A 91 -9.28 15.44 -11.22
C ALA A 91 -9.96 16.34 -10.17
N ARG A 92 -10.60 15.74 -9.16
CA ARG A 92 -11.31 16.43 -8.09
C ARG A 92 -10.35 16.91 -6.99
N ILE A 93 -9.50 16.02 -6.46
CA ILE A 93 -8.56 16.31 -5.37
C ILE A 93 -7.42 17.20 -5.86
N ARG A 94 -6.87 16.94 -7.05
CA ARG A 94 -5.65 17.56 -7.60
C ARG A 94 -4.48 17.45 -6.62
N PRO A 95 -4.05 16.22 -6.27
CA PRO A 95 -2.97 16.05 -5.31
C PRO A 95 -1.64 16.53 -5.88
N ASP A 96 -0.78 17.04 -5.00
CA ASP A 96 0.61 17.38 -5.34
C ASP A 96 1.49 16.13 -5.46
N MET A 97 1.09 15.03 -4.82
CA MET A 97 1.79 13.74 -4.87
C MET A 97 0.83 12.59 -4.54
N VAL A 98 1.04 11.47 -5.20
CA VAL A 98 0.38 10.20 -4.87
C VAL A 98 1.40 9.26 -4.23
N VAL A 99 1.08 8.72 -3.05
CA VAL A 99 1.87 7.73 -2.32
C VAL A 99 1.23 6.35 -2.47
N ILE A 100 2.01 5.39 -2.91
CA ILE A 100 1.56 4.01 -3.15
C ILE A 100 2.56 3.00 -2.62
N LEU A 101 2.05 1.84 -2.22
CA LEU A 101 2.84 0.74 -1.67
C LEU A 101 2.69 -0.52 -2.54
N GLY A 102 3.81 -1.16 -2.86
CA GLY A 102 3.83 -2.52 -3.40
C GLY A 102 3.52 -2.63 -4.89
N ASP A 103 2.73 -3.65 -5.23
CA ASP A 103 2.75 -4.24 -6.58
C ASP A 103 1.40 -4.83 -7.03
N ARG A 104 0.33 -4.56 -6.31
CA ARG A 104 -0.97 -5.09 -6.67
C ARG A 104 -1.57 -4.36 -7.88
N TYR A 105 -2.47 -5.02 -8.60
CA TYR A 105 -3.09 -4.44 -9.79
C TYR A 105 -3.98 -3.23 -9.48
N GLU A 106 -4.53 -3.11 -8.26
CA GLU A 106 -5.24 -1.91 -7.78
C GLU A 106 -4.30 -0.71 -7.71
N ILE A 107 -3.08 -0.95 -7.20
CA ILE A 107 -2.04 0.07 -7.08
C ILE A 107 -1.46 0.42 -8.45
N PHE A 108 -1.36 -0.55 -9.36
CA PHE A 108 -1.00 -0.30 -10.76
C PHE A 108 -2.01 0.65 -11.44
N ALA A 109 -3.32 0.40 -11.24
CA ALA A 109 -4.36 1.28 -11.78
C ALA A 109 -4.26 2.71 -11.23
N ALA A 110 -3.98 2.86 -9.92
CA ALA A 110 -3.74 4.15 -9.29
C ALA A 110 -2.49 4.85 -9.87
N ALA A 111 -1.38 4.13 -10.03
CA ALA A 111 -0.14 4.67 -10.59
C ALA A 111 -0.31 5.11 -12.04
N ALA A 112 -0.96 4.28 -12.87
CA ALA A 112 -1.19 4.59 -14.27
C ALA A 112 -2.07 5.85 -14.44
N ALA A 113 -3.13 5.98 -13.65
CA ALA A 113 -3.96 7.18 -13.64
C ALA A 113 -3.17 8.41 -13.18
N ALA A 114 -2.39 8.32 -12.10
CA ALA A 114 -1.57 9.43 -11.59
C ALA A 114 -0.54 9.90 -12.63
N MET A 115 0.17 8.96 -13.28
CA MET A 115 1.13 9.26 -14.33
C MET A 115 0.49 10.03 -15.49
N LEU A 116 -0.71 9.61 -15.96
CA LEU A 116 -1.42 10.29 -17.04
C LEU A 116 -1.96 11.66 -16.63
N HIS A 117 -2.24 11.88 -15.35
CA HIS A 117 -2.55 13.18 -14.76
C HIS A 117 -1.30 14.03 -14.49
N THR A 118 -0.08 13.53 -14.81
CA THR A 118 1.20 14.18 -14.51
C THR A 118 1.42 14.50 -13.04
N ILE A 119 0.85 13.69 -12.15
CA ILE A 119 1.01 13.79 -10.70
C ILE A 119 2.24 12.98 -10.29
N PRO A 120 3.19 13.57 -9.56
CA PRO A 120 4.34 12.84 -9.03
C PRO A 120 3.92 11.67 -8.14
N ILE A 121 4.59 10.53 -8.29
CA ILE A 121 4.30 9.31 -7.53
C ILE A 121 5.48 9.00 -6.61
N ALA A 122 5.20 8.74 -5.34
CA ALA A 122 6.12 8.16 -4.36
C ALA A 122 5.79 6.67 -4.19
N HIS A 123 6.70 5.81 -4.66
CA HIS A 123 6.54 4.36 -4.62
C HIS A 123 7.33 3.75 -3.46
N ILE A 124 6.64 3.06 -2.58
CA ILE A 124 7.22 2.35 -1.43
C ILE A 124 7.35 0.87 -1.77
N HIS A 125 8.44 0.23 -1.36
CA HIS A 125 8.80 -1.16 -1.61
C HIS A 125 9.07 -1.49 -3.09
N GLY A 126 9.51 -0.49 -3.88
CA GLY A 126 10.04 -0.71 -5.21
C GLY A 126 11.33 -1.54 -5.21
N GLY A 127 11.59 -2.24 -6.33
CA GLY A 127 12.83 -3.01 -6.52
C GLY A 127 12.86 -4.39 -5.84
N GLU A 128 11.84 -4.78 -5.11
CA GLU A 128 11.70 -6.13 -4.56
C GLU A 128 11.42 -7.16 -5.65
N VAL A 129 11.54 -8.45 -5.33
CA VAL A 129 11.38 -9.57 -6.29
C VAL A 129 10.34 -10.55 -5.79
N THR A 130 9.40 -10.88 -6.64
CA THR A 130 8.41 -11.94 -6.43
C THR A 130 8.42 -12.86 -7.65
N ARG A 131 9.38 -13.77 -7.70
CA ARG A 131 9.61 -14.61 -8.88
C ARG A 131 8.40 -15.45 -9.23
N GLY A 132 8.03 -15.42 -10.52
CA GLY A 132 6.93 -16.22 -11.06
C GLY A 132 5.54 -15.60 -10.89
N ALA A 133 5.40 -14.49 -10.17
CA ALA A 133 4.14 -13.76 -10.03
C ALA A 133 4.08 -12.58 -11.01
N VAL A 134 2.86 -12.24 -11.44
CA VAL A 134 2.58 -11.04 -12.26
C VAL A 134 2.94 -9.75 -11.49
N ASP A 135 2.86 -9.81 -10.17
CA ASP A 135 3.17 -8.71 -9.25
C ASP A 135 4.59 -8.16 -9.45
N GLU A 136 5.58 -9.01 -9.79
CA GLU A 136 6.94 -8.52 -10.08
C GLU A 136 6.96 -7.56 -11.27
N ALA A 137 6.27 -7.90 -12.35
CA ALA A 137 6.18 -7.04 -13.52
C ALA A 137 5.41 -5.74 -13.20
N ILE A 138 4.34 -5.84 -12.44
CA ILE A 138 3.55 -4.70 -11.97
C ILE A 138 4.41 -3.78 -11.11
N ARG A 139 5.15 -4.31 -10.12
CA ARG A 139 6.04 -3.53 -9.25
C ARG A 139 7.06 -2.73 -10.05
N HIS A 140 7.68 -3.36 -11.03
CA HIS A 140 8.67 -2.68 -11.86
C HIS A 140 8.04 -1.65 -12.79
N ALA A 141 6.85 -1.90 -13.32
CA ALA A 141 6.10 -0.91 -14.08
C ALA A 141 5.74 0.32 -13.21
N ILE A 142 5.26 0.09 -11.99
CA ILE A 142 4.96 1.16 -11.02
C ILE A 142 6.23 1.95 -10.69
N THR A 143 7.36 1.28 -10.46
CA THR A 143 8.66 1.94 -10.26
C THR A 143 8.96 2.89 -11.42
N LYS A 144 8.80 2.45 -12.67
CA LYS A 144 9.06 3.29 -13.85
C LYS A 144 8.07 4.44 -14.06
N MET A 145 6.89 4.38 -13.48
CA MET A 145 5.90 5.47 -13.48
C MET A 145 6.15 6.48 -12.34
N SER A 146 7.01 6.14 -11.39
CA SER A 146 7.20 6.89 -10.14
C SER A 146 8.36 7.87 -10.22
N THR A 147 8.29 8.93 -9.39
CA THR A 147 9.30 9.99 -9.32
C THR A 147 10.19 9.85 -8.09
N LEU A 148 9.63 9.37 -6.96
CA LEU A 148 10.34 9.11 -5.72
C LEU A 148 10.20 7.64 -5.34
N HIS A 149 11.27 7.07 -4.79
CA HIS A 149 11.34 5.64 -4.49
C HIS A 149 11.84 5.43 -3.06
N PHE A 150 11.07 4.68 -2.29
CA PHE A 150 11.40 4.30 -0.91
C PHE A 150 11.56 2.79 -0.82
N THR A 151 12.80 2.33 -0.75
CA THR A 151 13.14 0.91 -0.80
C THR A 151 13.44 0.33 0.58
N ALA A 152 13.15 -0.95 0.77
CA ALA A 152 13.35 -1.62 2.06
C ALA A 152 14.83 -1.97 2.35
N THR A 153 15.66 -2.12 1.32
CA THR A 153 17.08 -2.48 1.47
C THR A 153 17.94 -1.79 0.41
N GLU A 154 19.25 -1.69 0.70
CA GLU A 154 20.20 -1.14 -0.27
C GLU A 154 20.27 -1.98 -1.56
N ARG A 155 20.08 -3.29 -1.48
CA ARG A 155 19.99 -4.17 -2.66
C ARG A 155 18.84 -3.77 -3.58
N TYR A 156 17.70 -3.43 -3.02
CA TYR A 156 16.53 -2.99 -3.80
C TYR A 156 16.72 -1.57 -4.33
N ARG A 157 17.37 -0.71 -3.55
CA ARG A 157 17.77 0.63 -4.00
C ARG A 157 18.64 0.55 -5.26
N GLN A 158 19.68 -0.28 -5.24
CA GLN A 158 20.55 -0.48 -6.39
C GLN A 158 19.80 -1.01 -7.63
N ARG A 159 18.83 -1.91 -7.42
CA ARG A 159 18.01 -2.40 -8.53
C ARG A 159 17.16 -1.30 -9.15
N VAL A 160 16.52 -0.45 -8.34
CA VAL A 160 15.73 0.69 -8.82
C VAL A 160 16.62 1.65 -9.63
N ILE A 161 17.83 1.95 -9.16
CA ILE A 161 18.80 2.75 -9.90
C ILE A 161 19.19 2.07 -11.24
N GLN A 162 19.43 0.76 -11.23
CA GLN A 162 19.74 0.00 -12.46
C GLN A 162 18.57 0.00 -13.46
N MET A 163 17.34 0.19 -13.02
CA MET A 163 16.18 0.39 -13.89
C MET A 163 16.14 1.77 -14.54
N GLY A 164 17.11 2.64 -14.23
CA GLY A 164 17.27 3.97 -14.82
C GLY A 164 16.73 5.12 -13.99
N GLU A 165 16.41 4.87 -12.69
CA GLU A 165 15.97 5.93 -11.80
C GLU A 165 17.17 6.74 -11.26
N GLN A 166 16.94 8.03 -11.02
CA GLN A 166 17.99 8.93 -10.53
C GLN A 166 18.35 8.56 -9.07
N PRO A 167 19.64 8.38 -8.74
CA PRO A 167 20.06 7.94 -7.40
C PRO A 167 19.57 8.84 -6.26
N ASP A 168 19.45 10.15 -6.51
CA ASP A 168 18.99 11.15 -5.53
C ASP A 168 17.49 11.06 -5.23
N HIS A 169 16.74 10.36 -6.09
CA HIS A 169 15.30 10.10 -5.90
C HIS A 169 15.02 8.70 -5.31
N VAL A 170 16.07 7.91 -5.03
CA VAL A 170 15.92 6.54 -4.50
C VAL A 170 16.50 6.46 -3.10
N HIS A 171 15.62 6.31 -2.11
CA HIS A 171 15.97 6.31 -0.69
C HIS A 171 15.80 4.92 -0.08
N CYS A 172 16.82 4.42 0.61
CA CYS A 172 16.73 3.21 1.41
C CYS A 172 16.25 3.56 2.81
N VAL A 173 15.00 3.26 3.13
CA VAL A 173 14.33 3.67 4.38
C VAL A 173 14.01 2.50 5.31
N GLY A 174 14.27 1.27 4.88
CA GLY A 174 13.87 0.08 5.61
C GLY A 174 12.44 -0.38 5.26
N ALA A 175 12.06 -1.54 5.78
CA ALA A 175 10.72 -2.09 5.59
C ALA A 175 9.74 -1.50 6.61
N LEU A 176 8.59 -1.01 6.15
CA LEU A 176 7.55 -0.42 7.00
C LEU A 176 7.08 -1.37 8.12
N GLY A 177 7.05 -2.68 7.86
CA GLY A 177 6.68 -3.67 8.86
C GLY A 177 7.63 -3.71 10.07
N ILE A 178 8.91 -3.42 9.87
CA ILE A 178 9.89 -3.36 10.98
C ILE A 178 9.64 -2.13 11.85
N GLU A 179 9.30 -0.99 11.24
CA GLU A 179 8.94 0.20 12.00
C GLU A 179 7.67 -0.04 12.83
N ASN A 180 6.66 -0.69 12.26
CA ASN A 180 5.45 -1.08 12.99
C ASN A 180 5.76 -1.90 14.23
N ILE A 181 6.63 -2.93 14.12
CA ILE A 181 7.03 -3.76 15.26
C ILE A 181 7.74 -2.93 16.34
N ARG A 182 8.55 -1.94 15.95
CA ARG A 182 9.32 -1.11 16.88
C ARG A 182 8.48 -0.05 17.59
N THR A 183 7.41 0.42 16.96
CA THR A 183 6.59 1.53 17.44
C THR A 183 5.32 1.10 18.14
N GLN A 184 4.84 -0.13 17.87
CA GLN A 184 3.65 -0.66 18.55
C GLN A 184 4.00 -1.13 19.97
N GLN A 185 3.08 -0.89 20.90
CA GLN A 185 3.12 -1.52 22.20
C GLN A 185 2.77 -3.01 22.04
N LEU A 186 3.79 -3.86 22.19
CA LEU A 186 3.59 -5.30 22.11
C LEU A 186 2.92 -5.79 23.39
N PHE A 187 2.10 -6.82 23.26
CA PHE A 187 1.55 -7.53 24.41
C PHE A 187 2.68 -8.20 25.20
N ASP A 188 2.58 -8.19 26.51
CA ASP A 188 3.34 -9.11 27.34
C ASP A 188 2.83 -10.53 27.16
N ARG A 189 3.51 -11.49 27.78
CA ARG A 189 3.18 -12.89 27.62
C ARG A 189 1.80 -13.23 28.14
N GLU A 190 1.44 -12.72 29.31
CA GLU A 190 0.16 -12.99 29.98
C GLU A 190 -1.02 -12.49 29.12
N THR A 191 -0.95 -11.26 28.68
CA THR A 191 -1.95 -10.67 27.78
C THR A 191 -2.06 -11.43 26.45
N MET A 192 -0.91 -11.91 25.91
CA MET A 192 -0.91 -12.72 24.70
C MET A 192 -1.59 -14.06 24.91
N GLU A 193 -1.26 -14.78 25.99
CA GLU A 193 -1.89 -16.07 26.33
C GLU A 193 -3.40 -15.95 26.52
N GLU A 194 -3.87 -14.90 27.19
CA GLU A 194 -5.29 -14.59 27.30
C GLU A 194 -5.93 -14.33 25.93
N SER A 195 -5.29 -13.55 25.07
CA SER A 195 -5.79 -13.19 23.75
C SER A 195 -5.94 -14.39 22.81
N ILE A 196 -4.98 -15.32 22.83
CA ILE A 196 -4.96 -16.49 21.92
C ILE A 196 -5.63 -17.73 22.55
N GLY A 197 -5.90 -17.72 23.86
CA GLY A 197 -6.61 -18.76 24.57
C GLY A 197 -5.80 -20.03 24.85
N PHE A 198 -4.46 -19.96 24.81
CA PHE A 198 -3.58 -21.08 25.18
C PHE A 198 -2.23 -20.61 25.75
N SER A 199 -1.61 -21.49 26.59
CA SER A 199 -0.33 -21.18 27.24
C SER A 199 0.86 -21.28 26.31
N LEU A 200 1.78 -20.34 26.44
CA LEU A 200 3.07 -20.29 25.75
C LEU A 200 4.24 -20.82 26.61
N ASP A 201 3.96 -21.58 27.69
CA ASP A 201 4.96 -22.10 28.62
C ASP A 201 5.93 -23.10 27.99
N ARG A 202 5.53 -23.74 26.91
CA ARG A 202 6.35 -24.71 26.18
C ARG A 202 6.91 -24.08 24.91
N PRO A 203 8.08 -24.54 24.42
CA PRO A 203 8.57 -24.17 23.11
C PRO A 203 7.50 -24.43 22.03
N PHE A 204 7.25 -23.44 21.20
CA PHE A 204 6.30 -23.54 20.09
C PHE A 204 6.91 -23.07 18.78
N VAL A 205 6.30 -23.48 17.69
CA VAL A 205 6.64 -23.04 16.33
C VAL A 205 5.43 -22.36 15.74
N LEU A 206 5.59 -21.10 15.33
CA LEU A 206 4.59 -20.39 14.56
C LEU A 206 4.77 -20.74 13.08
N VAL A 207 3.73 -21.30 12.46
CA VAL A 207 3.73 -21.66 11.05
C VAL A 207 2.69 -20.82 10.32
N THR A 208 3.14 -20.07 9.30
CA THR A 208 2.26 -19.37 8.37
C THR A 208 2.40 -20.00 6.98
N PHE A 209 1.30 -20.42 6.41
CA PHE A 209 1.26 -20.99 5.07
C PHE A 209 0.50 -20.07 4.12
N HIS A 210 1.16 -19.63 3.07
CA HIS A 210 0.55 -18.86 1.99
C HIS A 210 0.51 -19.74 0.73
N PRO A 211 -0.66 -20.24 0.31
CA PRO A 211 -0.78 -20.96 -0.95
C PRO A 211 -0.47 -20.03 -2.12
N ALA A 212 0.31 -20.53 -3.10
CA ALA A 212 0.65 -19.83 -4.32
C ALA A 212 -0.43 -19.99 -5.38
#